data_53fada9be9e46d432d69dc924c0ef5b9
#
_entry.id   53fada9be9e46d432d69dc924c0ef5b9
#
_cell.length_a   1.000
_cell.length_b   1.000
_cell.length_c   1.000
_cell.angle_alpha   90.00
_cell.angle_beta   90.00
_cell.angle_gamma   90.00
#
_symmetry.space_group_name_H-M   'P 1'
#
loop_
_entity.id
_entity.type
_entity.pdbx_description
1 polymer ?
#
loop_
_entity_poly.entity_id
_entity_poly.type
_entity_poly.pdbx_seq_one_letter_code
_entity_poly.pdbx_strand_id
1 'polypeptide(L)'
;PDNRFTALTRLDQNRALGQLAAVLEVPVWAIRDVTIWGNHSATQFPDVSHARVGSRSVLAALADKLGGADAASTWLDETFIPRVAGRMRDWVLGTRRGWTSAGVVSHGEYGVPEGLISSFPVTSHDGTYRVVEGLELDDRARARVDASVAELVAERDAVRDLGVL
;
A
#
# COMPACT_ATOMS: atom_id res chain seq x y z
N PRO A 1 -11.66 -17.89 -12.56
CA PRO A 1 -10.84 -17.93 -11.34
C PRO A 1 -10.45 -16.51 -10.94
N ASP A 2 -10.86 -16.08 -9.74
CA ASP A 2 -10.78 -14.70 -9.25
C ASP A 2 -9.32 -14.23 -9.09
N ASN A 3 -8.39 -15.14 -8.93
CA ASN A 3 -6.96 -14.87 -8.82
C ASN A 3 -6.29 -14.36 -10.11
N ARG A 4 -7.04 -14.20 -11.21
CA ARG A 4 -6.57 -13.60 -12.47
C ARG A 4 -6.90 -12.12 -12.62
N PHE A 5 -7.69 -11.56 -11.69
CA PHE A 5 -8.08 -10.16 -11.70
C PHE A 5 -7.32 -9.42 -10.61
N THR A 6 -6.73 -8.28 -10.97
CA THR A 6 -6.03 -7.40 -10.03
C THR A 6 -6.27 -5.95 -10.38
N ALA A 7 -6.32 -5.09 -9.37
CA ALA A 7 -6.35 -3.65 -9.55
C ALA A 7 -4.93 -3.05 -9.46
N LEU A 8 -4.76 -1.87 -10.08
CA LEU A 8 -3.46 -1.23 -10.28
C LEU A 8 -3.07 -0.31 -9.12
N THR A 9 -2.62 -0.85 -8.00
CA THR A 9 -2.04 -0.05 -6.90
C THR A 9 -0.50 -0.04 -6.89
N ARG A 10 0.13 -0.83 -7.76
CA ARG A 10 1.58 -0.80 -7.97
C ARG A 10 2.07 0.56 -8.49
N LEU A 11 1.21 1.27 -9.16
CA LEU A 11 1.45 2.62 -9.60
C LEU A 11 1.72 3.53 -8.40
N ASP A 12 0.89 3.50 -7.42
CA ASP A 12 0.94 4.30 -6.21
C ASP A 12 2.19 3.99 -5.39
N GLN A 13 2.54 2.71 -5.29
CA GLN A 13 3.77 2.29 -4.62
C GLN A 13 5.02 2.86 -5.30
N ASN A 14 5.10 2.89 -6.64
CA ASN A 14 6.26 3.43 -7.34
C ASN A 14 6.42 4.94 -7.13
N ARG A 15 5.32 5.72 -7.02
CA ARG A 15 5.39 7.15 -6.71
C ARG A 15 5.77 7.35 -5.24
N ALA A 16 5.23 6.55 -4.33
CA ALA A 16 5.65 6.53 -2.93
C ALA A 16 7.16 6.31 -2.81
N LEU A 17 7.68 5.29 -3.47
CA LEU A 17 9.12 5.00 -3.52
C LEU A 17 9.91 6.17 -4.11
N GLY A 18 9.43 6.80 -5.19
CA GLY A 18 10.10 7.93 -5.82
C GLY A 18 10.17 9.17 -4.91
N GLN A 19 9.11 9.48 -4.16
CA GLN A 19 9.09 10.59 -3.21
C GLN A 19 10.02 10.34 -2.01
N LEU A 20 9.97 9.13 -1.44
CA LEU A 20 10.87 8.75 -0.35
C LEU A 20 12.33 8.80 -0.79
N ALA A 21 12.64 8.29 -1.98
CA ALA A 21 13.97 8.32 -2.56
C ALA A 21 14.50 9.74 -2.73
N ALA A 22 13.66 10.67 -3.19
CA ALA A 22 14.01 12.07 -3.38
C ALA A 22 14.31 12.78 -2.04
N VAL A 23 13.49 12.56 -1.00
CA VAL A 23 13.70 13.19 0.31
C VAL A 23 14.89 12.57 1.05
N LEU A 24 15.06 11.25 0.99
CA LEU A 24 16.17 10.56 1.65
C LEU A 24 17.49 10.62 0.87
N GLU A 25 17.46 11.17 -0.36
CA GLU A 25 18.62 11.26 -1.26
C GLU A 25 19.28 9.89 -1.53
N VAL A 26 18.45 8.87 -1.74
CA VAL A 26 18.87 7.50 -2.02
C VAL A 26 18.24 7.01 -3.33
N PRO A 27 18.85 6.02 -4.01
CA PRO A 27 18.23 5.44 -5.18
C PRO A 27 16.96 4.64 -4.80
N VAL A 28 15.94 4.68 -5.66
CA VAL A 28 14.63 4.02 -5.45
C VAL A 28 14.76 2.55 -5.05
N TRP A 29 15.70 1.82 -5.66
CA TRP A 29 15.93 0.41 -5.36
C TRP A 29 16.47 0.13 -3.94
N ALA A 30 16.98 1.15 -3.23
CA ALA A 30 17.44 1.02 -1.85
C ALA A 30 16.28 0.99 -0.83
N ILE A 31 15.07 1.41 -1.26
CA ILE A 31 13.86 1.43 -0.42
C ILE A 31 13.01 0.20 -0.76
N ARG A 32 12.49 -0.46 0.27
CA ARG A 32 11.63 -1.63 0.13
C ARG A 32 10.52 -1.61 1.17
N ASP A 33 9.56 -2.52 0.99
CA ASP A 33 8.52 -2.83 1.98
C ASP A 33 7.57 -1.65 2.26
N VAL A 34 7.38 -0.75 1.27
CA VAL A 34 6.31 0.25 1.26
C VAL A 34 5.01 -0.44 0.86
N THR A 35 3.94 -0.21 1.59
CA THR A 35 2.62 -0.79 1.30
C THR A 35 1.63 0.30 0.87
N ILE A 36 0.79 -0.03 -0.08
CA ILE A 36 -0.39 0.77 -0.43
C ILE A 36 -1.62 -0.02 -0.01
N TRP A 37 -2.42 0.53 0.87
CA TRP A 37 -3.66 -0.07 1.35
C TRP A 37 -4.87 0.57 0.68
N GLY A 38 -5.96 -0.19 0.55
CA GLY A 38 -7.26 0.29 0.12
C GLY A 38 -7.48 0.37 -1.38
N ASN A 39 -8.40 1.24 -1.79
CA ASN A 39 -8.71 1.48 -3.19
C ASN A 39 -7.88 2.65 -3.77
N HIS A 40 -8.03 2.94 -5.08
CA HIS A 40 -7.38 4.07 -5.73
C HIS A 40 -8.23 5.35 -5.62
N SER A 41 -8.42 5.85 -4.41
CA SER A 41 -9.24 7.02 -4.07
C SER A 41 -8.54 7.95 -3.08
N ALA A 42 -9.26 8.94 -2.56
CA ALA A 42 -8.78 9.87 -1.54
C ALA A 42 -8.49 9.18 -0.18
N THR A 43 -9.04 7.98 0.05
CA THR A 43 -8.79 7.18 1.27
C THR A 43 -7.62 6.20 1.13
N GLN A 44 -6.99 6.12 -0.06
CA GLN A 44 -5.80 5.30 -0.26
C GLN A 44 -4.71 5.64 0.75
N PHE A 45 -4.15 4.62 1.39
CA PHE A 45 -3.15 4.81 2.43
C PHE A 45 -1.79 4.20 2.04
N PRO A 46 -0.80 5.03 1.65
CA PRO A 46 0.59 4.62 1.52
C PRO A 46 1.25 4.52 2.90
N ASP A 47 1.55 3.31 3.32
CA ASP A 47 2.12 2.95 4.61
C ASP A 47 3.62 2.71 4.50
N VAL A 48 4.38 3.38 5.37
CA VAL A 48 5.84 3.25 5.49
C VAL A 48 6.30 2.66 6.83
N SER A 49 5.38 2.21 7.68
CA SER A 49 5.68 1.71 9.03
C SER A 49 6.68 0.55 9.01
N HIS A 50 6.56 -0.33 8.02
CA HIS A 50 7.47 -1.45 7.81
C HIS A 50 8.57 -1.18 6.77
N ALA A 51 8.53 0.00 6.11
CA ALA A 51 9.46 0.32 5.04
C ALA A 51 10.90 0.47 5.53
N ARG A 52 11.83 0.03 4.69
CA ARG A 52 13.26 0.00 4.98
C ARG A 52 14.09 0.70 3.91
N VAL A 53 15.15 1.39 4.36
CA VAL A 53 16.24 1.88 3.52
C VAL A 53 17.54 1.24 4.03
N GLY A 54 18.07 0.28 3.28
CA GLY A 54 19.13 -0.59 3.78
C GLY A 54 18.65 -1.42 4.99
N SER A 55 19.33 -1.29 6.13
CA SER A 55 18.98 -1.94 7.41
C SER A 55 18.11 -1.06 8.31
N ARG A 56 17.95 0.25 8.00
CA ARG A 56 17.23 1.22 8.83
C ARG A 56 15.74 1.28 8.48
N SER A 57 14.91 1.63 9.45
CA SER A 57 13.52 2.04 9.20
C SER A 57 13.47 3.34 8.39
N VAL A 58 12.56 3.42 7.43
CA VAL A 58 12.29 4.65 6.66
C VAL A 58 11.83 5.77 7.58
N LEU A 59 10.99 5.48 8.60
CA LEU A 59 10.56 6.49 9.58
C LEU A 59 11.73 7.11 10.34
N ALA A 60 12.68 6.30 10.80
CA ALA A 60 13.88 6.81 11.47
C ALA A 60 14.78 7.64 10.53
N ALA A 61 14.90 7.24 9.28
CA ALA A 61 15.66 7.99 8.29
C ALA A 61 14.99 9.32 7.92
N LEU A 62 13.66 9.36 7.83
CA LEU A 62 12.90 10.59 7.62
C LEU A 62 13.00 11.52 8.83
N ALA A 63 12.90 11.01 10.05
CA ALA A 63 13.06 11.81 11.26
C ALA A 63 14.43 12.50 11.31
N ASP A 64 15.51 11.77 11.01
CA ASP A 64 16.85 12.36 10.94
C ASP A 64 16.96 13.43 9.84
N LYS A 65 16.37 13.18 8.67
CA LYS A 65 16.46 14.08 7.50
C LYS A 65 15.61 15.34 7.68
N LEU A 66 14.47 15.25 8.34
CA LEU A 66 13.47 16.33 8.47
C LEU A 66 13.51 17.05 9.82
N GLY A 67 14.41 16.66 10.73
CA GLY A 67 14.62 17.32 12.01
C GLY A 67 13.74 16.83 13.16
N GLY A 68 13.23 15.61 13.09
CA GLY A 68 12.51 14.94 14.17
C GLY A 68 11.33 14.12 13.71
N ALA A 69 10.79 13.31 14.63
CA ALA A 69 9.66 12.41 14.37
C ALA A 69 8.38 13.18 13.99
N ASP A 70 8.12 14.30 14.66
CA ASP A 70 6.94 15.14 14.39
C ASP A 70 6.99 15.75 12.98
N ALA A 71 8.17 16.26 12.57
CA ALA A 71 8.36 16.80 11.22
C ALA A 71 8.22 15.70 10.15
N ALA A 72 8.71 14.50 10.42
CA ALA A 72 8.53 13.35 9.54
C ALA A 72 7.05 12.94 9.44
N SER A 73 6.32 12.92 10.55
CA SER A 73 4.88 12.62 10.55
C SER A 73 4.09 13.67 9.78
N THR A 74 4.35 14.96 10.01
CA THR A 74 3.70 16.06 9.27
C THR A 74 3.97 15.95 7.77
N TRP A 75 5.20 15.69 7.37
CA TRP A 75 5.55 15.51 5.95
C TRP A 75 4.83 14.31 5.32
N LEU A 76 4.71 13.20 6.05
CA LEU A 76 3.96 12.03 5.57
C LEU A 76 2.48 12.37 5.34
N ASP A 77 1.85 13.09 6.26
CA ASP A 77 0.41 13.41 6.15
C ASP A 77 0.10 14.47 5.10
N GLU A 78 0.89 15.53 5.06
CA GLU A 78 0.57 16.72 4.26
C GLU A 78 1.18 16.69 2.86
N THR A 79 2.27 15.92 2.68
CA THR A 79 3.02 15.91 1.41
C THR A 79 3.01 14.55 0.73
N PHE A 80 3.33 13.48 1.47
CA PHE A 80 3.54 12.16 0.90
C PHE A 80 2.23 11.47 0.51
N ILE A 81 1.30 11.34 1.47
CA ILE A 81 0.04 10.64 1.25
C ILE A 81 -0.78 11.22 0.08
N PRO A 82 -0.91 12.56 -0.11
CA PRO A 82 -1.70 13.12 -1.22
C PRO A 82 -1.11 12.96 -2.62
N ARG A 83 0.10 12.46 -2.78
CA ARG A 83 0.83 12.52 -4.07
C ARG A 83 1.05 11.17 -4.78
N VAL A 84 0.43 10.09 -4.37
CA VAL A 84 0.79 8.74 -4.84
C VAL A 84 -0.08 8.21 -5.99
N ALA A 85 0.50 7.77 -7.14
CA ALA A 85 -0.07 6.98 -8.25
C ALA A 85 0.99 6.49 -9.30
N GLY A 86 1.07 5.26 -9.79
CA GLY A 86 2.20 4.67 -10.46
C GLY A 86 2.17 3.55 -11.52
N ARG A 87 2.88 2.39 -11.73
CA ARG A 87 2.87 1.41 -12.89
C ARG A 87 3.22 -0.06 -12.62
N MET A 88 2.83 -1.00 -13.51
CA MET A 88 2.86 -2.48 -13.41
C MET A 88 4.12 -3.19 -13.97
N ARG A 89 4.90 -3.90 -13.14
CA ARG A 89 6.03 -4.75 -13.57
C ARG A 89 6.14 -6.08 -12.80
N ASP A 90 5.93 -6.07 -11.50
CA ASP A 90 6.31 -7.17 -10.61
C ASP A 90 5.32 -8.35 -10.63
N TRP A 91 4.16 -8.17 -11.25
CA TRP A 91 3.20 -9.24 -11.46
C TRP A 91 3.76 -10.36 -12.35
N VAL A 92 4.37 -9.98 -13.46
CA VAL A 92 4.86 -10.93 -14.47
C VAL A 92 6.22 -11.51 -14.10
N LEU A 93 7.09 -10.73 -13.45
CA LEU A 93 8.47 -11.10 -13.16
C LEU A 93 8.69 -11.61 -11.72
N GLY A 94 7.66 -11.60 -10.89
CA GLY A 94 7.74 -11.93 -9.48
C GLY A 94 8.39 -10.86 -8.61
N THR A 95 8.16 -10.92 -7.29
CA THR A 95 8.81 -10.04 -6.31
C THR A 95 10.21 -10.57 -6.00
N ARG A 96 11.23 -9.74 -6.18
CA ARG A 96 12.63 -10.15 -5.96
C ARG A 96 13.10 -9.98 -4.51
N ARG A 97 12.57 -8.99 -3.79
CA ARG A 97 12.88 -8.68 -2.38
C ARG A 97 11.68 -8.01 -1.74
N GLY A 98 11.34 -8.40 -0.49
CA GLY A 98 10.20 -7.86 0.23
C GLY A 98 8.88 -8.16 -0.49
N TRP A 99 7.97 -7.22 -0.49
CA TRP A 99 6.66 -7.32 -1.15
C TRP A 99 6.37 -6.15 -2.08
N THR A 100 5.33 -6.29 -2.86
CA THR A 100 4.74 -5.22 -3.67
C THR A 100 3.30 -4.99 -3.25
N SER A 101 2.70 -3.86 -3.62
CA SER A 101 1.26 -3.64 -3.41
C SER A 101 0.49 -3.99 -4.68
N ALA A 102 -0.58 -4.77 -4.50
CA ALA A 102 -1.53 -5.10 -5.56
C ALA A 102 -2.96 -5.14 -5.02
N GLY A 103 -3.92 -4.66 -5.83
CA GLY A 103 -5.33 -4.86 -5.56
C GLY A 103 -5.71 -6.27 -5.93
N VAL A 104 -6.10 -7.05 -4.94
CA VAL A 104 -6.48 -8.47 -5.09
C VAL A 104 -7.75 -8.76 -4.32
N VAL A 105 -8.43 -9.87 -4.65
CA VAL A 105 -9.62 -10.30 -3.93
C VAL A 105 -9.24 -10.65 -2.49
N SER A 106 -9.95 -10.06 -1.53
CA SER A 106 -9.79 -10.36 -0.11
C SER A 106 -10.40 -11.72 0.24
N HIS A 107 -9.71 -12.47 1.08
CA HIS A 107 -10.21 -13.66 1.78
C HIS A 107 -10.38 -13.41 3.29
N GLY A 108 -10.48 -12.13 3.71
CA GLY A 108 -10.61 -11.72 5.10
C GLY A 108 -9.34 -11.14 5.72
N GLU A 109 -8.26 -11.05 4.95
CA GLU A 109 -6.97 -10.54 5.44
C GLU A 109 -7.12 -9.10 5.93
N TYR A 110 -6.46 -8.77 7.04
CA TYR A 110 -6.47 -7.46 7.71
C TYR A 110 -7.87 -6.92 8.03
N GLY A 111 -8.89 -7.80 8.13
CA GLY A 111 -10.27 -7.40 8.40
C GLY A 111 -11.03 -6.83 7.20
N VAL A 112 -10.48 -6.92 6.01
CA VAL A 112 -11.19 -6.56 4.77
C VAL A 112 -12.22 -7.65 4.46
N PRO A 113 -13.50 -7.31 4.26
CA PRO A 113 -14.53 -8.31 3.95
C PRO A 113 -14.18 -9.17 2.72
N GLU A 114 -14.49 -10.47 2.83
CA GLU A 114 -14.26 -11.43 1.77
C GLU A 114 -14.97 -11.02 0.46
N GLY A 115 -14.30 -11.21 -0.66
CA GLY A 115 -14.80 -10.90 -1.99
C GLY A 115 -14.60 -9.45 -2.43
N LEU A 116 -14.19 -8.52 -1.56
CA LEU A 116 -13.79 -7.18 -1.97
C LEU A 116 -12.41 -7.20 -2.63
N ILE A 117 -12.23 -6.37 -3.66
CA ILE A 117 -10.89 -6.09 -4.22
C ILE A 117 -10.30 -4.91 -3.46
N SER A 118 -9.24 -5.16 -2.72
CA SER A 118 -8.51 -4.14 -1.96
C SER A 118 -7.01 -4.27 -2.19
N SER A 119 -6.25 -3.21 -1.96
CA SER A 119 -4.80 -3.27 -2.05
C SER A 119 -4.18 -3.84 -0.78
N PHE A 120 -3.32 -4.83 -0.98
CA PHE A 120 -2.56 -5.50 0.07
C PHE A 120 -1.07 -5.55 -0.27
N PRO A 121 -0.18 -5.71 0.72
CA PRO A 121 1.18 -6.16 0.48
C PRO A 121 1.13 -7.62 0.01
N VAL A 122 1.73 -7.90 -1.15
CA VAL A 122 1.74 -9.24 -1.74
C VAL A 122 3.16 -9.64 -2.16
N THR A 123 3.45 -10.93 -2.07
CA THR A 123 4.56 -11.55 -2.79
C THR A 123 4.02 -12.25 -4.02
N SER A 124 4.79 -12.26 -5.10
CA SER A 124 4.43 -12.96 -6.34
C SER A 124 5.54 -13.92 -6.75
N HIS A 125 5.14 -15.13 -7.15
CA HIS A 125 6.02 -16.16 -7.69
C HIS A 125 5.27 -16.97 -8.74
N ASP A 126 5.89 -17.19 -9.91
CA ASP A 126 5.34 -18.00 -11.02
C ASP A 126 3.89 -17.61 -11.40
N GLY A 127 3.60 -16.31 -11.44
CA GLY A 127 2.29 -15.79 -11.83
C GLY A 127 1.19 -15.95 -10.79
N THR A 128 1.53 -16.42 -9.58
CA THR A 128 0.65 -16.45 -8.41
C THR A 128 1.07 -15.41 -7.39
N TYR A 129 0.11 -14.87 -6.64
CA TYR A 129 0.37 -13.96 -5.52
C TYR A 129 -0.06 -14.58 -4.19
N ARG A 130 0.54 -14.08 -3.12
CA ARG A 130 0.10 -14.33 -1.74
C ARG A 130 0.12 -13.02 -0.98
N VAL A 131 -0.94 -12.74 -0.23
CA VAL A 131 -0.96 -11.60 0.70
C VAL A 131 0.08 -11.87 1.79
N VAL A 132 0.85 -10.85 2.13
CA VAL A 132 1.76 -10.89 3.28
C VAL A 132 0.93 -10.76 4.54
N GLU A 133 0.93 -11.77 5.39
CA GLU A 133 0.17 -11.81 6.63
C GLU A 133 1.02 -11.33 7.83
N GLY A 134 0.35 -11.00 8.94
CA GLY A 134 0.99 -10.75 10.23
C GLY A 134 1.71 -9.40 10.35
N LEU A 135 1.49 -8.44 9.45
CA LEU A 135 1.97 -7.08 9.66
C LEU A 135 1.14 -6.40 10.75
N GLU A 136 1.81 -5.90 11.77
CA GLU A 136 1.16 -5.11 12.81
C GLU A 136 0.84 -3.71 12.27
N LEU A 137 -0.42 -3.31 12.40
CA LEU A 137 -0.90 -1.96 12.11
C LEU A 137 -1.12 -1.24 13.44
N ASP A 138 -0.46 -0.10 13.64
CA ASP A 138 -0.78 0.78 14.76
C ASP A 138 -2.20 1.36 14.62
N ASP A 139 -2.72 1.99 15.67
CA ASP A 139 -4.09 2.52 15.71
C ASP A 139 -4.35 3.50 14.57
N ARG A 140 -3.35 4.28 14.17
CA ARG A 140 -3.46 5.24 13.08
C ARG A 140 -3.55 4.55 11.71
N ALA A 141 -2.67 3.59 11.45
CA ALA A 141 -2.69 2.79 10.23
C ALA A 141 -4.00 2.00 10.14
N ARG A 142 -4.42 1.39 11.26
CA ARG A 142 -5.69 0.67 11.34
C ARG A 142 -6.87 1.55 10.95
N ALA A 143 -7.00 2.74 11.55
CA ALA A 143 -8.08 3.66 11.25
C ALA A 143 -8.14 4.08 9.77
N ARG A 144 -6.99 4.24 9.11
CA ARG A 144 -6.93 4.58 7.69
C ARG A 144 -7.31 3.41 6.78
N VAL A 145 -6.87 2.21 7.11
CA VAL A 145 -7.29 1.00 6.39
C VAL A 145 -8.78 0.80 6.52
N ASP A 146 -9.34 0.96 7.74
CA ASP A 146 -10.78 0.81 7.99
C ASP A 146 -11.61 1.86 7.24
N ALA A 147 -11.13 3.11 7.14
CA ALA A 147 -11.79 4.14 6.34
C ALA A 147 -11.85 3.77 4.86
N SER A 148 -10.77 3.25 4.29
CA SER A 148 -10.72 2.79 2.89
C SER A 148 -11.60 1.56 2.66
N VAL A 149 -11.65 0.63 3.62
CA VAL A 149 -12.53 -0.55 3.58
C VAL A 149 -14.00 -0.13 3.62
N ALA A 150 -14.36 0.84 4.47
CA ALA A 150 -15.71 1.36 4.55
C ALA A 150 -16.19 2.00 3.22
N GLU A 151 -15.29 2.70 2.52
CA GLU A 151 -15.57 3.24 1.18
C GLU A 151 -15.86 2.12 0.17
N LEU A 152 -15.02 1.08 0.11
CA LEU A 152 -15.22 -0.08 -0.78
C LEU A 152 -16.53 -0.83 -0.49
N VAL A 153 -16.89 -0.96 0.78
CA VAL A 153 -18.18 -1.57 1.19
C VAL A 153 -19.35 -0.74 0.70
N ALA A 154 -19.29 0.59 0.87
CA ALA A 154 -20.34 1.49 0.40
C ALA A 154 -20.50 1.46 -1.12
N GLU A 155 -19.39 1.42 -1.87
CA GLU A 155 -19.41 1.27 -3.34
C GLU A 155 -20.07 -0.06 -3.77
N ARG A 156 -19.68 -1.17 -3.16
CA ARG A 156 -20.28 -2.49 -3.42
C ARG A 156 -21.79 -2.48 -3.15
N ASP A 157 -22.20 -1.94 -2.02
CA ASP A 157 -23.61 -1.94 -1.61
C ASP A 157 -24.43 -1.05 -2.55
N ALA A 158 -23.91 0.10 -2.97
CA ALA A 158 -24.56 0.95 -3.98
C ALA A 158 -24.76 0.21 -5.33
N VAL A 159 -23.77 -0.59 -5.77
CA VAL A 159 -23.90 -1.38 -7.01
C VAL A 159 -24.92 -2.51 -6.86
N ARG A 160 -25.01 -3.14 -5.67
CA ARG A 160 -26.04 -4.14 -5.36
C ARG A 160 -27.44 -3.55 -5.39
N ASP A 161 -27.63 -2.36 -4.84
CA ASP A 161 -28.92 -1.65 -4.83
C ASP A 161 -29.39 -1.30 -6.25
N LEU A 162 -28.46 -1.16 -7.19
CA LEU A 162 -28.77 -0.99 -8.63
C LEU A 162 -29.11 -2.31 -9.34
N GLY A 163 -29.03 -3.46 -8.66
CA GLY A 163 -29.35 -4.77 -9.22
C GLY A 163 -28.33 -5.26 -10.27
N VAL A 164 -27.09 -4.80 -10.19
CA VAL A 164 -26.00 -5.15 -11.14
C VAL A 164 -25.11 -6.29 -10.59
N LEU A 165 -25.19 -6.59 -9.30
CA LEU A 165 -24.51 -7.70 -8.61
C LEU A 165 -25.50 -8.70 -8.05
#